data_09d2b4d8e4d05a5acba250febb2ada8b
#
_entry.id   09d2b4d8e4d05a5acba250febb2ada8b
#
_cell.length_a   1.000
_cell.length_b   1.000
_cell.length_c   1.000
_cell.angle_alpha   90.00
_cell.angle_beta   90.00
_cell.angle_gamma   90.00
#
_symmetry.space_group_name_H-M   'P 1'
#
loop_
_entity.id
_entity.type
_entity.pdbx_description
1 polymer ?
#
loop_
_entity_poly.entity_id
_entity_poly.type
_entity_poly.pdbx_seq_one_letter_code
_entity_poly.pdbx_strand_id
1 'polypeptide(L)'
;MSVTTTPFGTTKNGEAVTKYTITNGNNMSISVIDFGACLTNVMVPDKKGELADVVLGYDDVAGYETNGVFFGSFIGRNSNRIGGSRFELNGVTYEVEKNEGENNLHGGTPGYHKVMYKAETTDNSVSLSRLSPDMEDRKSVV
;
A
#
# COMPACT_ATOMS: atom_id res chain seq x y z
N MET A 1 1.48 -2.72 -24.21
CA MET A 1 1.33 -2.70 -22.76
C MET A 1 0.52 -3.93 -22.39
N SER A 2 0.86 -4.61 -21.29
CA SER A 2 0.15 -5.83 -20.86
C SER A 2 0.08 -5.87 -19.34
N VAL A 3 -0.93 -6.55 -18.82
CA VAL A 3 -1.06 -6.88 -17.39
C VAL A 3 -0.99 -8.39 -17.24
N THR A 4 -0.16 -8.85 -16.31
CA THR A 4 -0.07 -10.26 -15.91
C THR A 4 -0.33 -10.40 -14.42
N THR A 5 -0.89 -11.55 -14.03
CA THR A 5 -1.18 -11.87 -12.62
C THR A 5 -0.45 -13.14 -12.22
N THR A 6 0.11 -13.14 -11.01
CA THR A 6 0.76 -14.31 -10.43
C THR A 6 0.41 -14.43 -8.94
N PRO A 7 0.29 -15.65 -8.40
CA PRO A 7 0.24 -15.82 -6.95
C PRO A 7 1.48 -15.19 -6.29
N PHE A 8 1.29 -14.46 -5.20
CA PHE A 8 2.40 -13.89 -4.42
C PHE A 8 2.59 -14.61 -3.09
N GLY A 9 1.53 -15.19 -2.55
CA GLY A 9 1.56 -15.94 -1.30
C GLY A 9 0.22 -15.90 -0.58
N THR A 10 0.27 -16.11 0.73
CA THR A 10 -0.91 -16.15 1.58
C THR A 10 -0.59 -15.39 2.88
N THR A 11 -1.52 -14.56 3.35
CA THR A 11 -1.39 -13.88 4.64
C THR A 11 -1.47 -14.89 5.79
N LYS A 12 -1.01 -14.50 6.97
CA LYS A 12 -1.17 -15.30 8.20
C LYS A 12 -2.62 -15.64 8.53
N ASN A 13 -3.58 -14.88 8.00
CA ASN A 13 -5.02 -15.10 8.17
C ASN A 13 -5.60 -16.04 7.08
N GLY A 14 -4.78 -16.54 6.16
CA GLY A 14 -5.20 -17.46 5.09
C GLY A 14 -5.74 -16.77 3.83
N GLU A 15 -5.57 -15.45 3.68
CA GLU A 15 -6.01 -14.72 2.50
C GLU A 15 -4.97 -14.85 1.39
N ALA A 16 -5.40 -15.28 0.19
CA ALA A 16 -4.52 -15.37 -0.97
C ALA A 16 -4.15 -13.97 -1.48
N VAL A 17 -2.86 -13.73 -1.70
CA VAL A 17 -2.32 -12.47 -2.22
C VAL A 17 -1.85 -12.66 -3.65
N THR A 18 -2.26 -11.74 -4.53
CA THR A 18 -1.96 -11.76 -5.96
C THR A 18 -1.05 -10.58 -6.32
N LYS A 19 -0.05 -10.86 -7.12
CA LYS A 19 0.80 -9.83 -7.73
C LYS A 19 0.34 -9.53 -9.15
N TYR A 20 0.21 -8.26 -9.45
CA TYR A 20 -0.18 -7.70 -10.73
C TYR A 20 1.01 -6.95 -11.31
N THR A 21 1.44 -7.34 -12.51
CA THR A 21 2.58 -6.70 -13.19
C THR A 21 2.10 -6.04 -14.46
N ILE A 22 2.35 -4.75 -14.61
CA ILE A 22 2.07 -3.96 -15.80
C ILE A 22 3.40 -3.75 -16.52
N THR A 23 3.47 -4.18 -17.79
CA THR A 23 4.67 -4.02 -18.63
C THR A 23 4.36 -3.11 -19.81
N ASN A 24 5.22 -2.11 -20.06
CA ASN A 24 5.11 -1.22 -21.21
C ASN A 24 5.81 -1.80 -22.46
N GLY A 25 5.72 -1.08 -23.60
CA GLY A 25 6.35 -1.49 -24.86
C GLY A 25 7.88 -1.45 -24.88
N ASN A 26 8.52 -0.89 -23.85
CA ASN A 26 9.98 -0.76 -23.71
C ASN A 26 10.55 -1.67 -22.62
N ASN A 27 9.83 -2.72 -22.25
CA ASN A 27 10.18 -3.69 -21.20
C ASN A 27 10.30 -3.11 -19.78
N MET A 28 9.94 -1.87 -19.55
CA MET A 28 9.76 -1.39 -18.18
C MET A 28 8.51 -2.01 -17.57
N SER A 29 8.57 -2.37 -16.30
CA SER A 29 7.40 -2.89 -15.60
C SER A 29 7.31 -2.40 -14.16
N ILE A 30 6.07 -2.36 -13.67
CA ILE A 30 5.76 -2.15 -12.26
C ILE A 30 4.94 -3.33 -11.76
N SER A 31 5.16 -3.73 -10.52
CA SER A 31 4.36 -4.76 -9.87
C SER A 31 3.74 -4.24 -8.58
N VAL A 32 2.48 -4.57 -8.39
CA VAL A 32 1.73 -4.27 -7.15
C VAL A 32 1.07 -5.53 -6.64
N ILE A 33 0.82 -5.60 -5.34
CA ILE A 33 0.04 -6.68 -4.71
C ILE A 33 -1.27 -6.12 -4.15
N ASP A 34 -2.30 -6.97 -4.10
CA ASP A 34 -3.60 -6.62 -3.53
C ASP A 34 -3.61 -6.59 -2.00
N PHE A 35 -2.57 -7.07 -1.33
CA PHE A 35 -2.33 -6.79 0.09
C PHE A 35 -1.66 -5.44 0.26
N GLY A 36 -2.34 -4.51 0.91
CA GLY A 36 -1.84 -3.16 1.19
C GLY A 36 -1.68 -2.25 -0.03
N ALA A 37 -2.14 -2.68 -1.21
CA ALA A 37 -1.88 -1.99 -2.48
C ALA A 37 -0.39 -1.63 -2.64
N CYS A 38 0.49 -2.52 -2.16
CA CYS A 38 1.93 -2.25 -2.09
C CYS A 38 2.59 -2.40 -3.46
N LEU A 39 3.42 -1.41 -3.81
CA LEU A 39 4.35 -1.49 -4.93
C LEU A 39 5.51 -2.41 -4.57
N THR A 40 5.69 -3.50 -5.30
CA THR A 40 6.71 -4.51 -4.99
C THR A 40 7.95 -4.41 -5.85
N ASN A 41 7.80 -4.02 -7.12
CA ASN A 41 8.91 -3.92 -8.05
C ASN A 41 8.70 -2.77 -9.03
N VAL A 42 9.79 -2.11 -9.42
CA VAL A 42 9.87 -1.19 -10.56
C VAL A 42 11.10 -1.58 -11.38
N MET A 43 10.87 -2.31 -12.46
CA MET A 43 11.93 -2.77 -13.36
C MET A 43 12.19 -1.72 -14.43
N VAL A 44 13.41 -1.21 -14.48
CA VAL A 44 13.83 -0.22 -15.48
C VAL A 44 15.12 -0.66 -16.16
N PRO A 45 15.29 -0.38 -17.46
CA PRO A 45 16.54 -0.64 -18.14
C PRO A 45 17.62 0.39 -17.77
N ASP A 46 18.84 -0.09 -17.59
CA ASP A 46 20.00 0.76 -17.49
C ASP A 46 20.42 1.28 -18.89
N LYS A 47 21.55 2.01 -18.97
CA LYS A 47 22.08 2.53 -20.22
C LYS A 47 22.53 1.46 -21.24
N LYS A 48 22.62 0.18 -20.80
CA LYS A 48 22.94 -0.97 -21.66
C LYS A 48 21.70 -1.76 -22.03
N GLY A 49 20.53 -1.41 -21.48
CA GLY A 49 19.27 -2.13 -21.64
C GLY A 49 19.06 -3.29 -20.64
N GLU A 50 19.94 -3.44 -19.65
CA GLU A 50 19.78 -4.47 -18.61
C GLU A 50 18.74 -4.00 -17.58
N LEU A 51 17.75 -4.86 -17.30
CA LEU A 51 16.69 -4.54 -16.36
C LEU A 51 17.17 -4.69 -14.91
N ALA A 52 16.87 -3.69 -14.08
CA ALA A 52 17.09 -3.75 -12.64
C ALA A 52 15.87 -3.23 -11.89
N ASP A 53 15.61 -3.82 -10.73
CA ASP A 53 14.61 -3.30 -9.79
C ASP A 53 15.20 -2.08 -9.05
N VAL A 54 14.47 -0.98 -9.06
CA VAL A 54 14.95 0.27 -8.45
C VAL A 54 14.18 0.65 -7.19
N VAL A 55 13.35 -0.25 -6.65
CA VAL A 55 12.64 -0.05 -5.40
C VAL A 55 13.04 -1.09 -4.37
N LEU A 56 12.93 -0.74 -3.10
CA LEU A 56 13.09 -1.67 -1.99
C LEU A 56 11.75 -2.34 -1.68
N GLY A 57 11.80 -3.63 -1.39
CA GLY A 57 10.62 -4.43 -1.07
C GLY A 57 11.00 -5.74 -0.40
N TYR A 58 10.03 -6.64 -0.32
CA TYR A 58 10.17 -7.99 0.21
C TYR A 58 9.76 -9.02 -0.84
N ASP A 59 10.31 -10.23 -0.73
CA ASP A 59 10.07 -11.30 -1.69
C ASP A 59 8.80 -12.10 -1.38
N ASP A 60 8.20 -11.90 -0.21
CA ASP A 60 7.03 -12.63 0.25
C ASP A 60 6.02 -11.77 1.01
N VAL A 61 4.83 -12.35 1.25
CA VAL A 61 3.74 -11.69 1.99
C VAL A 61 4.14 -11.42 3.44
N ALA A 62 4.91 -12.31 4.08
CA ALA A 62 5.31 -12.16 5.48
C ALA A 62 6.16 -10.91 5.71
N GLY A 63 7.03 -10.58 4.75
CA GLY A 63 7.77 -9.32 4.75
C GLY A 63 6.85 -8.11 4.72
N TYR A 64 5.81 -8.11 3.88
CA TYR A 64 4.84 -7.02 3.80
C TYR A 64 3.91 -6.96 5.03
N GLU A 65 3.57 -8.10 5.65
CA GLU A 65 2.81 -8.11 6.91
C GLU A 65 3.59 -7.46 8.06
N THR A 66 4.92 -7.60 8.08
CA THR A 66 5.79 -7.03 9.11
C THR A 66 6.31 -5.63 8.76
N ASN A 67 6.24 -5.21 7.51
CA ASN A 67 6.77 -3.99 6.91
C ASN A 67 6.71 -2.73 7.81
N GLY A 68 7.64 -2.63 8.75
CA GLY A 68 7.73 -1.52 9.71
C GLY A 68 8.38 -0.25 9.14
N VAL A 69 8.97 -0.35 7.94
CA VAL A 69 9.62 0.76 7.22
C VAL A 69 8.81 1.25 6.03
N PHE A 70 7.62 0.69 5.81
CA PHE A 70 6.63 1.09 4.81
C PHE A 70 7.11 0.99 3.35
N PHE A 71 8.00 0.04 3.02
CA PHE A 71 8.43 -0.16 1.64
C PHE A 71 7.23 -0.43 0.73
N GLY A 72 7.15 0.35 -0.35
CA GLY A 72 6.09 0.27 -1.35
C GLY A 72 4.67 0.54 -0.87
N SER A 73 4.49 0.91 0.39
CA SER A 73 3.18 1.00 1.04
C SER A 73 2.29 2.09 0.48
N PHE A 74 1.01 1.76 0.26
CA PHE A 74 -0.03 2.74 0.07
C PHE A 74 -0.48 3.30 1.42
N ILE A 75 -0.28 4.59 1.62
CA ILE A 75 -0.53 5.27 2.90
C ILE A 75 -1.82 6.08 2.82
N GLY A 76 -2.65 5.93 3.84
CA GLY A 76 -3.93 6.64 3.94
C GLY A 76 -4.57 6.50 5.35
N ARG A 77 -5.60 7.34 5.64
CA ARG A 77 -6.03 8.48 4.79
C ARG A 77 -5.03 9.63 4.84
N ASN A 78 -4.44 9.90 6.01
CA ASN A 78 -3.38 10.90 6.18
C ASN A 78 -2.01 10.23 6.08
N SER A 79 -1.12 10.89 5.37
CA SER A 79 0.30 10.54 5.36
C SER A 79 1.04 11.33 6.45
N ASN A 80 2.12 10.73 6.98
CA ASN A 80 2.97 11.30 8.01
C ASN A 80 2.23 11.52 9.35
N ARG A 81 2.70 12.44 10.20
CA ARG A 81 2.29 12.58 11.60
C ARG A 81 1.21 13.61 11.83
N ILE A 82 0.30 13.29 12.76
CA ILE A 82 -0.52 14.26 13.46
C ILE A 82 0.06 14.41 14.85
N GLY A 83 0.67 15.57 15.14
CA GLY A 83 1.33 15.85 16.40
C GLY A 83 0.36 15.81 17.59
N GLY A 84 0.77 15.13 18.67
CA GLY A 84 -0.07 14.96 19.85
C GLY A 84 -1.34 14.16 19.61
N SER A 85 -1.46 13.47 18.46
CA SER A 85 -2.62 12.64 18.08
C SER A 85 -3.97 13.36 18.18
N ARG A 86 -4.00 14.65 17.87
CA ARG A 86 -5.24 15.45 17.90
C ARG A 86 -5.19 16.60 16.89
N PHE A 87 -6.36 17.00 16.45
CA PHE A 87 -6.55 18.21 15.64
C PHE A 87 -7.89 18.85 15.94
N GLU A 88 -8.03 20.12 15.61
CA GLU A 88 -9.30 20.85 15.71
C GLU A 88 -9.89 21.10 14.32
N LEU A 89 -11.19 20.89 14.18
CA LEU A 89 -11.93 21.21 12.97
C LEU A 89 -13.30 21.77 13.37
N ASN A 90 -13.64 22.95 12.87
CA ASN A 90 -14.91 23.64 13.16
C ASN A 90 -15.20 23.82 14.66
N GLY A 91 -14.18 24.09 15.46
CA GLY A 91 -14.28 24.27 16.91
C GLY A 91 -14.46 22.96 17.71
N VAL A 92 -14.36 21.81 17.06
CA VAL A 92 -14.39 20.49 17.69
C VAL A 92 -13.00 19.87 17.66
N THR A 93 -12.54 19.39 18.82
CA THR A 93 -11.28 18.66 18.92
C THR A 93 -11.53 17.18 18.64
N TYR A 94 -10.76 16.62 17.71
CA TYR A 94 -10.73 15.21 17.37
C TYR A 94 -9.46 14.56 17.86
N GLU A 95 -9.61 13.46 18.59
CA GLU A 95 -8.50 12.63 19.03
C GLU A 95 -8.40 11.40 18.14
N VAL A 96 -7.17 11.05 17.74
CA VAL A 96 -6.85 9.89 16.93
C VAL A 96 -5.89 8.96 17.67
N GLU A 97 -5.72 7.75 17.15
CA GLU A 97 -4.85 6.74 17.76
C GLU A 97 -3.40 7.27 17.91
N LYS A 98 -2.78 6.99 19.06
CA LYS A 98 -1.34 7.16 19.27
C LYS A 98 -0.63 5.87 18.90
N ASN A 99 -0.20 5.74 17.66
CA ASN A 99 0.49 4.57 17.15
C ASN A 99 2.00 4.78 16.95
N GLU A 100 2.48 6.02 17.22
CA GLU A 100 3.91 6.35 17.20
C GLU A 100 4.24 7.36 18.31
N GLY A 101 4.58 6.83 19.50
CA GLY A 101 4.78 7.66 20.68
C GLY A 101 3.52 8.44 21.02
N GLU A 102 3.64 9.77 21.12
CA GLU A 102 2.50 10.67 21.36
C GLU A 102 1.76 11.06 20.06
N ASN A 103 2.23 10.60 18.90
CA ASN A 103 1.70 11.02 17.61
C ASN A 103 0.85 9.92 16.95
N ASN A 104 -0.02 10.35 16.03
CA ASN A 104 -0.60 9.45 15.05
C ASN A 104 0.29 9.47 13.79
N LEU A 105 0.66 8.29 13.30
CA LEU A 105 1.44 8.11 12.09
C LEU A 105 0.63 7.32 11.07
N HIS A 106 0.56 7.83 9.84
CA HIS A 106 0.05 7.12 8.67
C HIS A 106 -1.37 6.55 8.81
N GLY A 107 -2.23 7.23 9.58
CA GLY A 107 -3.62 6.84 9.73
C GLY A 107 -3.93 5.88 10.87
N GLY A 108 -2.92 5.42 11.62
CA GLY A 108 -3.14 4.49 12.74
C GLY A 108 -3.05 3.02 12.35
N THR A 109 -3.57 2.16 13.20
CA THR A 109 -3.51 0.70 13.07
C THR A 109 -4.84 0.14 12.50
N PRO A 110 -4.82 -0.83 11.58
CA PRO A 110 -3.65 -1.52 11.00
C PRO A 110 -2.92 -0.72 9.92
N GLY A 111 -3.52 0.35 9.42
CA GLY A 111 -3.05 1.13 8.29
C GLY A 111 -3.44 0.53 6.93
N TYR A 112 -3.53 1.37 5.91
CA TYR A 112 -3.98 0.99 4.57
C TYR A 112 -3.04 -0.01 3.88
N HIS A 113 -1.78 -0.05 4.29
CA HIS A 113 -0.77 -0.96 3.77
C HIS A 113 -0.83 -2.39 4.34
N LYS A 114 -1.77 -2.67 5.25
CA LYS A 114 -1.93 -3.99 5.91
C LYS A 114 -3.34 -4.58 5.77
N VAL A 115 -4.04 -4.21 4.72
CA VAL A 115 -5.41 -4.67 4.44
C VAL A 115 -5.53 -5.15 2.99
N MET A 116 -6.49 -6.04 2.73
CA MET A 116 -6.75 -6.53 1.38
C MET A 116 -7.54 -5.52 0.55
N TYR A 117 -7.25 -5.49 -0.74
CA TYR A 117 -7.93 -4.69 -1.75
C TYR A 117 -8.58 -5.59 -2.80
N LYS A 118 -9.74 -5.17 -3.30
CA LYS A 118 -10.31 -5.76 -4.51
C LYS A 118 -9.54 -5.23 -5.72
N ALA A 119 -9.06 -6.13 -6.56
CA ALA A 119 -8.37 -5.78 -7.79
C ALA A 119 -9.27 -5.96 -9.00
N GLU A 120 -9.21 -5.03 -9.93
CA GLU A 120 -9.81 -5.10 -11.26
C GLU A 120 -8.73 -4.75 -12.29
N THR A 121 -8.66 -5.51 -13.37
CA THR A 121 -7.63 -5.34 -14.41
C THR A 121 -8.25 -5.04 -15.75
N THR A 122 -7.53 -4.26 -16.54
CA THR A 122 -7.75 -4.12 -18.00
C THR A 122 -6.49 -4.57 -18.74
N ASP A 123 -6.44 -4.40 -20.05
CA ASP A 123 -5.24 -4.73 -20.84
C ASP A 123 -3.99 -3.93 -20.42
N ASN A 124 -4.17 -2.80 -19.75
CA ASN A 124 -3.08 -1.86 -19.46
C ASN A 124 -3.15 -1.19 -18.08
N SER A 125 -4.05 -1.62 -17.23
CA SER A 125 -4.21 -1.03 -15.89
C SER A 125 -4.62 -2.05 -14.84
N VAL A 126 -4.29 -1.73 -13.59
CA VAL A 126 -4.77 -2.41 -12.38
C VAL A 126 -5.41 -1.36 -11.49
N SER A 127 -6.66 -1.58 -11.11
CA SER A 127 -7.40 -0.78 -10.12
C SER A 127 -7.48 -1.56 -8.81
N LEU A 128 -6.99 -0.98 -7.74
CA LEU A 128 -7.09 -1.54 -6.39
C LEU A 128 -8.06 -0.70 -5.58
N SER A 129 -9.13 -1.30 -5.09
CA SER A 129 -10.19 -0.60 -4.38
C SER A 129 -10.59 -1.32 -3.09
N ARG A 130 -10.99 -0.56 -2.08
CA ARG A 130 -11.62 -1.07 -0.87
C ARG A 130 -12.57 -0.03 -0.30
N LEU A 131 -13.55 -0.50 0.44
CA LEU A 131 -14.37 0.37 1.29
C LEU A 131 -13.62 0.58 2.60
N SER A 132 -13.29 1.84 2.92
CA SER A 132 -12.81 2.22 4.24
C SER A 132 -14.03 2.58 5.09
N PRO A 133 -14.36 1.79 6.12
CA PRO A 133 -15.50 2.07 6.98
C PRO A 133 -15.32 3.37 7.75
N ASP A 134 -16.44 3.91 8.21
CA ASP A 134 -16.41 5.06 9.11
C ASP A 134 -15.58 4.73 10.37
N MET A 135 -14.87 5.72 10.88
CA MET A 135 -14.01 5.60 12.08
C MET A 135 -12.81 4.65 11.93
N GLU A 136 -12.51 4.09 10.75
CA GLU A 136 -11.36 3.21 10.57
C GLU A 136 -10.03 3.87 10.95
N ASP A 137 -9.88 5.14 10.62
CA ASP A 137 -8.72 5.97 11.00
C ASP A 137 -9.08 7.02 12.06
N ARG A 138 -10.29 6.94 12.62
CA ARG A 138 -10.89 7.89 13.56
C ARG A 138 -10.87 9.35 13.12
N LYS A 139 -10.74 9.62 11.84
CA LYS A 139 -10.67 10.95 11.24
C LYS A 139 -11.85 11.27 10.33
N SER A 140 -12.79 10.35 10.18
CA SER A 140 -13.96 10.57 9.35
C SER A 140 -14.90 11.53 10.04
N VAL A 141 -14.75 12.79 9.70
CA VAL A 141 -15.79 13.79 9.91
C VAL A 141 -16.55 13.85 8.58
N VAL A 142 -17.72 13.30 8.56
CA VAL A 142 -18.65 13.44 7.44
C VAL A 142 -19.49 14.69 7.64
#